data_638a737485b16a1c14dee1850c247ac2
#
_entry.id   638a737485b16a1c14dee1850c247ac2
#
_cell.length_a   1.000
_cell.length_b   1.000
_cell.length_c   1.000
_cell.angle_alpha   90.00
_cell.angle_beta   90.00
_cell.angle_gamma   90.00
#
_symmetry.space_group_name_H-M   'P 1'
#
loop_
_entity.id
_entity.type
_entity.pdbx_description
1 polymer ?
#
loop_
_entity_poly.entity_id
_entity_poly.type
_entity_poly.pdbx_seq_one_letter_code
_entity_poly.pdbx_strand_id
1 'polypeptide(L)'
;STGTLQRLKGLGPAKAKLFEKLGISTLTDLLHYYPRTYQDRRPDEKPNDYNSNSLTVFKGRVLRTQEIPARSVLIFKAFLENEQGRQIECTWFKKRSFGRFRFDPFGPMKKDFKLNAEVWVIGRQEDRNNFFGNKITVEEYYPAADPLSALHAGRLTPIYSLTEGLTNKQFRLFMHEALQTEALQTEPEILPPALLAKRKLLGSTQALRGLHFPAGLAELDAGKARLADEEFM
;
A
#
# COMPACT_ATOMS: atom_id res chain seq x y z
N SER A 1 -15.59 -24.08 9.31
CA SER A 1 -16.35 -23.50 8.17
C SER A 1 -15.45 -22.51 7.45
N THR A 2 -14.87 -22.94 6.33
CA THR A 2 -14.13 -22.09 5.41
C THR A 2 -15.05 -20.97 4.91
N GLY A 3 -14.91 -19.78 5.46
CA GLY A 3 -15.72 -18.63 5.09
C GLY A 3 -15.55 -18.29 3.61
N THR A 4 -16.64 -17.95 2.92
CA THR A 4 -16.61 -17.56 1.52
C THR A 4 -16.02 -16.14 1.40
N LEU A 5 -15.18 -15.89 0.37
CA LEU A 5 -14.63 -14.57 0.04
C LEU A 5 -15.70 -13.49 -0.10
N GLN A 6 -16.91 -13.86 -0.52
CA GLN A 6 -18.04 -12.94 -0.71
C GLN A 6 -18.52 -12.23 0.57
N ARG A 7 -18.05 -12.66 1.74
CA ARG A 7 -18.27 -11.93 3.00
C ARG A 7 -17.47 -10.63 3.09
N LEU A 8 -16.40 -10.52 2.31
CA LEU A 8 -15.57 -9.30 2.30
C LEU A 8 -16.31 -8.16 1.60
N LYS A 9 -16.37 -7.01 2.25
CA LYS A 9 -17.05 -5.82 1.73
C LYS A 9 -16.45 -5.36 0.41
N GLY A 10 -17.29 -5.22 -0.61
CA GLY A 10 -16.87 -4.76 -1.94
C GLY A 10 -16.19 -5.82 -2.82
N LEU A 11 -16.15 -7.08 -2.37
CA LEU A 11 -15.72 -8.21 -3.18
C LEU A 11 -16.94 -8.81 -3.91
N GLY A 12 -17.30 -8.17 -5.03
CA GLY A 12 -18.38 -8.67 -5.89
C GLY A 12 -17.92 -9.82 -6.80
N PRO A 13 -18.86 -10.45 -7.56
CA PRO A 13 -18.57 -11.63 -8.39
C PRO A 13 -17.43 -11.44 -9.42
N ALA A 14 -17.31 -10.24 -10.01
CA ALA A 14 -16.24 -9.94 -10.95
C ALA A 14 -14.86 -9.98 -10.30
N LYS A 15 -14.71 -9.47 -9.07
CA LYS A 15 -13.45 -9.53 -8.32
C LYS A 15 -13.19 -10.93 -7.82
N ALA A 16 -14.20 -11.67 -7.36
CA ALA A 16 -14.04 -13.05 -6.94
C ALA A 16 -13.37 -13.91 -8.02
N LYS A 17 -13.75 -13.74 -9.29
CA LYS A 17 -13.07 -14.41 -10.42
C LYS A 17 -11.59 -14.06 -10.56
N LEU A 18 -11.18 -12.84 -10.17
CA LEU A 18 -9.78 -12.45 -10.18
C LEU A 18 -9.01 -13.15 -9.05
N PHE A 19 -9.63 -13.34 -7.90
CA PHE A 19 -9.06 -14.12 -6.80
C PHE A 19 -8.94 -15.60 -7.17
N GLU A 20 -9.96 -16.18 -7.84
CA GLU A 20 -9.91 -17.56 -8.34
C GLU A 20 -8.72 -17.79 -9.30
N LYS A 21 -8.40 -16.81 -10.17
CA LYS A 21 -7.20 -16.87 -11.02
C LYS A 21 -5.89 -16.93 -10.25
N LEU A 22 -5.88 -16.44 -9.00
CA LEU A 22 -4.74 -16.52 -8.09
C LEU A 22 -4.76 -17.79 -7.23
N GLY A 23 -5.74 -18.68 -7.43
CA GLY A 23 -5.94 -19.88 -6.60
C GLY A 23 -6.60 -19.60 -5.26
N ILE A 24 -7.21 -18.42 -5.08
CA ILE A 24 -7.84 -17.99 -3.83
C ILE A 24 -9.35 -18.14 -3.97
N SER A 25 -9.93 -19.10 -3.26
CA SER A 25 -11.38 -19.40 -3.27
C SER A 25 -12.05 -19.19 -1.91
N THR A 26 -11.28 -19.25 -0.84
CA THR A 26 -11.75 -19.13 0.55
C THR A 26 -11.01 -18.02 1.30
N LEU A 27 -11.54 -17.64 2.47
CA LEU A 27 -10.83 -16.71 3.37
C LEU A 27 -9.52 -17.31 3.88
N THR A 28 -9.46 -18.60 4.11
CA THR A 28 -8.23 -19.30 4.49
C THR A 28 -7.19 -19.22 3.39
N ASP A 29 -7.57 -19.47 2.12
CA ASP A 29 -6.63 -19.30 0.99
C ASP A 29 -6.09 -17.87 0.93
N LEU A 30 -6.96 -16.88 1.18
CA LEU A 30 -6.55 -15.49 1.20
C LEU A 30 -5.53 -15.21 2.31
N LEU A 31 -5.78 -15.67 3.53
CA LEU A 31 -4.87 -15.49 4.68
C LEU A 31 -3.50 -16.15 4.43
N HIS A 32 -3.44 -17.23 3.66
CA HIS A 32 -2.19 -17.92 3.28
C HIS A 32 -1.60 -17.43 1.95
N TYR A 33 -2.18 -16.40 1.34
CA TYR A 33 -1.60 -15.79 0.14
C TYR A 33 -0.56 -14.75 0.55
N TYR A 34 0.67 -15.19 0.75
CA TYR A 34 1.74 -14.36 1.32
C TYR A 34 2.25 -13.28 0.35
N PRO A 35 2.74 -12.14 0.88
CA PRO A 35 3.39 -11.12 0.07
C PRO A 35 4.64 -11.67 -0.62
N ARG A 36 4.83 -11.29 -1.88
CA ARG A 36 6.04 -11.60 -2.66
C ARG A 36 7.26 -10.84 -2.10
N THR A 37 7.05 -9.59 -1.69
CA THR A 37 8.08 -8.72 -1.15
C THR A 37 7.44 -7.62 -0.32
N TYR A 38 8.28 -6.79 0.30
CA TYR A 38 7.85 -5.63 1.07
C TYR A 38 8.56 -4.39 0.54
N GLN A 39 7.83 -3.30 0.49
CA GLN A 39 8.35 -1.99 0.16
C GLN A 39 8.38 -1.14 1.43
N ASP A 40 9.55 -0.58 1.75
CA ASP A 40 9.64 0.35 2.87
C ASP A 40 9.02 1.69 2.44
N ARG A 41 7.85 1.99 3.00
CA ARG A 41 7.10 3.23 2.77
C ARG A 41 7.06 4.10 4.02
N ARG A 42 8.00 3.92 4.92
CA ARG A 42 8.23 4.87 6.02
C ARG A 42 8.80 6.16 5.45
N PRO A 43 8.46 7.33 6.02
CA PRO A 43 8.97 8.59 5.49
C PRO A 43 10.50 8.62 5.63
N ASP A 44 11.16 8.97 4.54
CA ASP A 44 12.62 9.15 4.52
C ASP A 44 12.98 10.40 5.31
N GLU A 45 13.65 10.25 6.43
CA GLU A 45 14.22 11.36 7.21
C GLU A 45 15.40 12.02 6.49
N LYS A 46 16.00 11.32 5.55
CA LYS A 46 17.10 11.83 4.70
C LYS A 46 16.71 11.74 3.24
N PRO A 47 17.01 12.75 2.42
CA PRO A 47 16.99 12.60 0.98
C PRO A 47 18.07 11.57 0.64
N ASN A 48 17.64 10.31 0.55
CA ASN A 48 18.58 9.22 0.33
C ASN A 48 19.22 9.29 -1.03
N ASP A 49 20.50 8.96 -0.94
CA ASP A 49 21.37 8.52 -2.02
C ASP A 49 20.73 8.54 -3.39
N TYR A 50 21.17 9.45 -4.12
CA TYR A 50 21.04 9.81 -5.53
C TYR A 50 20.86 8.66 -6.54
N ASN A 51 20.17 7.60 -6.17
CA ASN A 51 19.75 6.57 -7.10
C ASN A 51 18.44 7.01 -7.75
N SER A 52 18.51 7.44 -9.00
CA SER A 52 17.42 7.97 -9.82
C SER A 52 16.20 7.05 -9.99
N ASN A 53 16.18 5.89 -9.35
CA ASN A 53 15.10 4.92 -9.34
C ASN A 53 14.52 4.67 -7.94
N SER A 54 14.99 5.38 -6.91
CA SER A 54 14.48 5.19 -5.55
C SER A 54 13.07 5.77 -5.43
N LEU A 55 12.20 4.98 -4.82
CA LEU A 55 10.86 5.41 -4.45
C LEU A 55 10.98 6.46 -3.33
N THR A 56 10.38 7.61 -3.54
CA THR A 56 10.27 8.66 -2.52
C THR A 56 8.92 8.55 -1.84
N VAL A 57 8.93 8.51 -0.52
CA VAL A 57 7.73 8.55 0.32
C VAL A 57 7.74 9.83 1.13
N PHE A 58 6.69 10.62 1.02
CA PHE A 58 6.60 11.90 1.71
C PHE A 58 5.22 12.08 2.33
N LYS A 59 5.17 12.51 3.58
CA LYS A 59 3.96 12.96 4.24
C LYS A 59 4.05 14.46 4.46
N GLY A 60 3.05 15.20 4.02
CA GLY A 60 3.06 16.64 4.19
C GLY A 60 1.69 17.27 4.10
N ARG A 61 1.66 18.51 4.52
CA ARG A 61 0.52 19.40 4.46
C ARG A 61 0.52 20.12 3.12
N VAL A 62 -0.64 20.20 2.48
CA VAL A 62 -0.83 20.90 1.21
C VAL A 62 -0.72 22.41 1.44
N LEU A 63 0.26 23.04 0.79
CA LEU A 63 0.45 24.49 0.79
C LEU A 63 -0.34 25.18 -0.31
N ARG A 64 -0.32 24.58 -1.50
CA ARG A 64 -1.05 25.06 -2.69
C ARG A 64 -1.11 23.99 -3.75
N THR A 65 -2.03 24.17 -4.70
CA THR A 65 -2.15 23.33 -5.89
C THR A 65 -2.18 24.19 -7.14
N GLN A 66 -1.85 23.60 -8.28
CA GLN A 66 -1.87 24.25 -9.58
C GLN A 66 -2.25 23.25 -10.67
N GLU A 67 -3.11 23.67 -11.58
CA GLU A 67 -3.42 22.92 -12.80
C GLU A 67 -2.80 23.63 -14.00
N ILE A 68 -2.12 22.88 -14.84
CA ILE A 68 -1.49 23.41 -16.04
C ILE A 68 -2.04 22.63 -17.25
N PRO A 69 -2.90 23.26 -18.06
CA PRO A 69 -3.33 22.67 -19.31
C PRO A 69 -2.19 22.77 -20.34
N ALA A 70 -1.68 21.62 -20.77
CA ALA A 70 -0.80 21.51 -21.90
C ALA A 70 -1.56 20.95 -23.12
N ARG A 71 -0.93 20.99 -24.29
CA ARG A 71 -1.61 20.66 -25.57
C ARG A 71 -2.23 19.26 -25.59
N SER A 72 -1.54 18.25 -25.09
CA SER A 72 -1.98 16.85 -25.07
C SER A 72 -2.09 16.23 -23.69
N VAL A 73 -1.67 16.95 -22.65
CA VAL A 73 -1.57 16.46 -21.28
C VAL A 73 -2.16 17.48 -20.32
N LEU A 74 -2.82 17.01 -19.29
CA LEU A 74 -3.20 17.79 -18.12
C LEU A 74 -2.21 17.50 -17.01
N ILE A 75 -1.69 18.55 -16.38
CA ILE A 75 -0.74 18.45 -15.30
C ILE A 75 -1.39 19.02 -14.04
N PHE A 76 -1.39 18.22 -12.97
CA PHE A 76 -1.76 18.69 -11.65
C PHE A 76 -0.50 18.74 -10.79
N LYS A 77 -0.29 19.82 -10.09
CA LYS A 77 0.80 20.02 -9.14
C LYS A 77 0.26 20.29 -7.75
N ALA A 78 0.88 19.69 -6.75
CA ALA A 78 0.68 20.03 -5.35
C ALA A 78 2.03 20.30 -4.69
N PHE A 79 2.07 21.32 -3.85
CA PHE A 79 3.24 21.69 -3.06
C PHE A 79 2.95 21.34 -1.61
N LEU A 80 3.78 20.45 -1.07
CA LEU A 80 3.61 19.91 0.27
C LEU A 80 4.76 20.34 1.17
N GLU A 81 4.48 20.49 2.46
CA GLU A 81 5.47 20.75 3.50
C GLU A 81 5.31 19.73 4.64
N ASN A 82 6.39 19.13 5.08
CA ASN A 82 6.37 18.25 6.25
C ASN A 82 6.58 19.03 7.55
N GLU A 83 6.51 18.32 8.68
CA GLU A 83 6.68 18.92 10.03
C GLU A 83 8.04 19.57 10.25
N GLN A 84 9.08 19.14 9.51
CA GLN A 84 10.43 19.70 9.56
C GLN A 84 10.63 20.89 8.63
N GLY A 85 9.57 21.38 7.97
CA GLY A 85 9.63 22.51 7.02
C GLY A 85 10.22 22.14 5.65
N ARG A 86 10.45 20.86 5.36
CA ARG A 86 10.89 20.42 4.04
C ARG A 86 9.71 20.49 3.09
N GLN A 87 9.92 21.09 1.93
CA GLN A 87 8.92 21.21 0.88
C GLN A 87 9.23 20.29 -0.30
N ILE A 88 8.18 19.81 -0.95
CA ILE A 88 8.25 18.98 -2.15
C ILE A 88 7.21 19.43 -3.17
N GLU A 89 7.57 19.40 -4.45
CA GLU A 89 6.65 19.58 -5.58
C GLU A 89 6.23 18.20 -6.11
N CYS A 90 4.94 17.94 -6.06
CA CYS A 90 4.32 16.71 -6.52
C CYS A 90 3.63 16.95 -7.84
N THR A 91 3.88 16.11 -8.85
CA THR A 91 3.34 16.26 -10.19
C THR A 91 2.60 15.00 -10.62
N TRP A 92 1.43 15.18 -11.21
CA TRP A 92 0.65 14.13 -11.88
C TRP A 92 0.40 14.52 -13.32
N PHE A 93 0.49 13.54 -14.21
CA PHE A 93 0.24 13.68 -15.63
C PHE A 93 -0.95 12.82 -16.05
N LYS A 94 -1.90 13.39 -16.77
CA LYS A 94 -3.00 12.63 -17.38
C LYS A 94 -3.21 13.07 -18.83
N LYS A 95 -3.45 12.10 -19.72
CA LYS A 95 -3.80 12.40 -21.10
C LYS A 95 -5.08 13.23 -21.15
N ARG A 96 -5.07 14.27 -21.99
CA ARG A 96 -6.25 15.08 -22.24
C ARG A 96 -7.22 14.29 -23.10
N SER A 97 -8.44 14.06 -22.60
CA SER A 97 -9.49 13.45 -23.40
C SER A 97 -10.23 14.53 -24.20
N PHE A 98 -10.31 14.35 -25.52
CA PHE A 98 -11.06 15.22 -26.42
C PHE A 98 -12.42 14.59 -26.70
N GLY A 99 -13.33 14.56 -25.72
CA GLY A 99 -14.68 14.02 -25.86
C GLY A 99 -15.76 15.07 -25.57
N ARG A 100 -17.00 14.76 -25.97
CA ARG A 100 -18.19 15.61 -25.71
C ARG A 100 -18.44 15.88 -24.21
N PHE A 101 -17.96 14.99 -23.34
CA PHE A 101 -18.07 15.14 -21.89
C PHE A 101 -16.70 15.62 -21.34
N ARG A 102 -16.67 16.82 -20.83
CA ARG A 102 -15.52 17.38 -20.07
C ARG A 102 -15.47 16.73 -18.70
N PHE A 103 -14.92 15.52 -18.65
CA PHE A 103 -14.61 14.90 -17.36
C PHE A 103 -13.32 15.53 -16.82
N ASP A 104 -13.39 16.08 -15.60
CA ASP A 104 -12.19 16.53 -14.89
C ASP A 104 -11.43 15.33 -14.31
N PRO A 105 -10.28 14.94 -14.90
CA PRO A 105 -9.56 13.73 -14.46
C PRO A 105 -8.93 13.89 -13.08
N PHE A 106 -8.83 15.12 -12.56
CA PHE A 106 -8.30 15.41 -11.23
C PHE A 106 -9.39 15.76 -10.22
N GLY A 107 -10.66 15.74 -10.60
CA GLY A 107 -11.78 16.09 -9.73
C GLY A 107 -11.78 15.35 -8.38
N PRO A 108 -11.60 14.02 -8.34
CA PRO A 108 -11.47 13.27 -7.08
C PRO A 108 -10.28 13.73 -6.24
N MET A 109 -9.12 13.96 -6.87
CA MET A 109 -7.91 14.40 -6.17
C MET A 109 -8.07 15.77 -5.52
N LYS A 110 -8.74 16.72 -6.18
CA LYS A 110 -8.95 18.08 -5.66
C LYS A 110 -9.63 18.09 -4.31
N LYS A 111 -10.45 17.08 -4.01
CA LYS A 111 -11.12 16.95 -2.71
C LYS A 111 -10.13 16.62 -1.60
N ASP A 112 -9.10 15.83 -1.93
CA ASP A 112 -8.08 15.36 -0.99
C ASP A 112 -6.94 16.37 -0.82
N PHE A 113 -6.63 17.13 -1.88
CA PHE A 113 -5.56 18.14 -1.90
C PHE A 113 -6.06 19.56 -1.60
N LYS A 114 -6.91 19.71 -0.59
CA LYS A 114 -7.30 21.02 -0.08
C LYS A 114 -6.17 21.67 0.71
N LEU A 115 -6.17 23.00 0.77
CA LEU A 115 -5.23 23.75 1.61
C LEU A 115 -5.19 23.18 3.04
N ASN A 116 -4.01 22.96 3.57
CA ASN A 116 -3.74 22.38 4.89
C ASN A 116 -4.15 20.90 5.09
N ALA A 117 -4.69 20.22 4.07
CA ALA A 117 -4.90 18.79 4.19
C ALA A 117 -3.55 18.05 4.26
N GLU A 118 -3.45 17.04 5.12
CA GLU A 118 -2.29 16.16 5.16
C GLU A 118 -2.46 14.98 4.22
N VAL A 119 -1.45 14.72 3.41
CA VAL A 119 -1.45 13.62 2.44
C VAL A 119 -0.12 12.89 2.44
N TRP A 120 -0.18 11.59 2.20
CA TRP A 120 0.95 10.77 1.81
C TRP A 120 1.07 10.78 0.30
N VAL A 121 2.27 10.98 -0.21
CA VAL A 121 2.59 10.84 -1.62
C VAL A 121 3.76 9.89 -1.79
N ILE A 122 3.68 9.05 -2.82
CA ILE A 122 4.65 8.03 -3.15
C ILE A 122 4.93 8.16 -4.63
N GLY A 123 6.18 8.31 -4.99
CA GLY A 123 6.55 8.52 -6.39
C GLY A 123 8.03 8.46 -6.61
N ARG A 124 8.43 8.85 -7.82
CA ARG A 124 9.84 8.84 -8.24
C ARG A 124 10.34 10.26 -8.43
N GLN A 125 11.57 10.47 -8.02
CA GLN A 125 12.22 11.76 -8.17
C GLN A 125 12.44 12.06 -9.66
N GLU A 126 12.04 13.27 -10.08
CA GLU A 126 12.36 13.79 -11.41
C GLU A 126 13.80 14.29 -11.42
N ASP A 127 14.52 13.93 -12.47
CA ASP A 127 15.93 14.17 -12.80
C ASP A 127 16.85 14.96 -11.86
N ARG A 128 18.08 14.43 -11.73
CA ARG A 128 19.20 14.88 -10.89
C ARG A 128 19.78 16.28 -11.20
N ASN A 129 19.43 16.87 -12.34
CA ASN A 129 20.04 18.11 -12.81
C ASN A 129 19.34 19.38 -12.33
N ASN A 130 18.27 19.28 -11.56
CA ASN A 130 17.62 20.45 -10.99
C ASN A 130 18.19 20.77 -9.61
N PHE A 131 18.96 21.83 -9.52
CA PHE A 131 19.52 22.42 -8.30
C PHE A 131 18.46 22.73 -7.21
N PHE A 132 17.18 22.66 -7.55
CA PHE A 132 16.02 22.86 -6.67
C PHE A 132 15.26 21.55 -6.33
N GLY A 133 15.87 20.50 -6.43
CA GLY A 133 15.82 19.05 -6.16
C GLY A 133 14.69 18.39 -5.41
N ASN A 134 13.53 18.99 -5.17
CA ASN A 134 12.43 18.36 -4.44
C ASN A 134 11.18 18.17 -5.30
N LYS A 135 11.36 17.57 -6.49
CA LYS A 135 10.24 17.26 -7.39
C LYS A 135 10.07 15.77 -7.54
N ILE A 136 8.84 15.30 -7.42
CA ILE A 136 8.48 13.91 -7.68
C ILE A 136 7.33 13.80 -8.66
N THR A 137 7.40 12.79 -9.53
CA THR A 137 6.24 12.29 -10.26
C THR A 137 5.53 11.28 -9.37
N VAL A 138 4.30 11.59 -8.99
CA VAL A 138 3.55 10.78 -8.02
C VAL A 138 2.87 9.60 -8.70
N GLU A 139 3.10 8.41 -8.15
CA GLU A 139 2.46 7.16 -8.57
C GLU A 139 1.22 6.86 -7.71
N GLU A 140 1.31 7.11 -6.40
CA GLU A 140 0.23 6.85 -5.45
C GLU A 140 0.14 7.99 -4.43
N TYR A 141 -1.08 8.27 -3.96
CA TYR A 141 -1.30 9.17 -2.83
C TYR A 141 -2.40 8.63 -1.91
N TYR A 142 -2.37 9.06 -0.65
CA TYR A 142 -3.33 8.65 0.37
C TYR A 142 -3.61 9.80 1.33
N PRO A 143 -4.89 10.21 1.51
CA PRO A 143 -5.26 11.21 2.52
C PRO A 143 -4.91 10.71 3.93
N ALA A 144 -4.18 11.50 4.71
CA ALA A 144 -3.81 11.10 6.07
C ALA A 144 -5.01 11.01 7.02
N ALA A 145 -6.09 11.71 6.70
CA ALA A 145 -7.34 11.66 7.46
C ALA A 145 -8.09 10.32 7.30
N ASP A 146 -7.80 9.54 6.25
CA ASP A 146 -8.38 8.21 6.08
C ASP A 146 -7.56 7.17 6.88
N PRO A 147 -8.15 6.52 7.90
CA PRO A 147 -7.45 5.52 8.70
C PRO A 147 -6.88 4.36 7.87
N LEU A 148 -7.52 4.02 6.74
CA LEU A 148 -7.06 2.96 5.84
C LEU A 148 -5.80 3.33 5.07
N SER A 149 -5.44 4.60 5.01
CA SER A 149 -4.18 5.06 4.40
C SER A 149 -2.95 4.45 5.09
N ALA A 150 -3.04 4.13 6.39
CA ALA A 150 -1.99 3.45 7.14
C ALA A 150 -1.68 2.01 6.64
N LEU A 151 -2.54 1.42 5.82
CA LEU A 151 -2.28 0.13 5.17
C LEU A 151 -1.33 0.26 3.97
N HIS A 152 -1.15 1.48 3.47
CA HIS A 152 -0.50 1.75 2.20
C HIS A 152 0.76 2.61 2.30
N ALA A 153 0.90 3.37 3.38
CA ALA A 153 1.99 4.31 3.60
C ALA A 153 2.41 4.37 5.07
N GLY A 154 3.60 4.88 5.36
CA GLY A 154 4.11 5.03 6.71
C GLY A 154 4.60 3.73 7.36
N ARG A 155 4.79 2.65 6.59
CA ARG A 155 5.13 1.33 7.10
C ARG A 155 5.87 0.46 6.08
N LEU A 156 6.34 -0.71 6.52
CA LEU A 156 6.67 -1.80 5.61
C LEU A 156 5.38 -2.29 4.95
N THR A 157 5.26 -2.07 3.66
CA THR A 157 4.03 -2.30 2.91
C THR A 157 4.14 -3.57 2.08
N PRO A 158 3.22 -4.54 2.24
CA PRO A 158 3.27 -5.79 1.50
C PRO A 158 2.94 -5.57 0.03
N ILE A 159 3.68 -6.27 -0.84
CA ILE A 159 3.47 -6.32 -2.28
C ILE A 159 3.15 -7.75 -2.67
N TYR A 160 1.99 -7.97 -3.23
CA TYR A 160 1.50 -9.27 -3.65
C TYR A 160 1.68 -9.48 -5.16
N SER A 161 1.85 -10.74 -5.57
CA SER A 161 1.78 -11.12 -6.98
C SER A 161 0.32 -11.19 -7.40
N LEU A 162 -0.10 -10.31 -8.30
CA LEU A 162 -1.50 -10.15 -8.67
C LEU A 162 -1.72 -10.36 -10.17
N THR A 163 -2.96 -10.67 -10.54
CA THR A 163 -3.42 -10.74 -11.92
C THR A 163 -3.92 -9.35 -12.40
N GLU A 164 -3.97 -9.17 -13.71
CA GLU A 164 -4.55 -7.97 -14.32
C GLU A 164 -5.97 -7.70 -13.82
N GLY A 165 -6.27 -6.45 -13.53
CA GLY A 165 -7.57 -6.01 -12.98
C GLY A 165 -7.64 -5.96 -11.46
N LEU A 166 -6.59 -6.43 -10.74
CA LEU A 166 -6.50 -6.36 -9.29
C LEU A 166 -5.25 -5.58 -8.87
N THR A 167 -5.42 -4.52 -8.10
CA THR A 167 -4.32 -3.68 -7.62
C THR A 167 -3.86 -4.09 -6.21
N ASN A 168 -2.59 -3.83 -5.87
CA ASN A 168 -2.06 -4.04 -4.52
C ASN A 168 -2.82 -3.23 -3.46
N LYS A 169 -3.28 -2.03 -3.81
CA LYS A 169 -4.14 -1.22 -2.95
C LYS A 169 -5.42 -1.97 -2.57
N GLN A 170 -6.13 -2.49 -3.57
CA GLN A 170 -7.37 -3.26 -3.36
C GLN A 170 -7.11 -4.55 -2.57
N PHE A 171 -6.05 -5.28 -2.94
CA PHE A 171 -5.72 -6.53 -2.27
C PHE A 171 -5.39 -6.33 -0.79
N ARG A 172 -4.62 -5.29 -0.45
CA ARG A 172 -4.34 -4.93 0.96
C ARG A 172 -5.60 -4.62 1.75
N LEU A 173 -6.60 -3.97 1.15
CA LEU A 173 -7.89 -3.70 1.81
C LEU A 173 -8.64 -5.00 2.10
N PHE A 174 -8.73 -5.91 1.14
CA PHE A 174 -9.35 -7.22 1.36
C PHE A 174 -8.61 -8.07 2.37
N MET A 175 -7.27 -8.07 2.33
CA MET A 175 -6.45 -8.76 3.31
C MET A 175 -6.65 -8.20 4.72
N HIS A 176 -6.68 -6.88 4.86
CA HIS A 176 -6.95 -6.23 6.15
C HIS A 176 -8.31 -6.65 6.71
N GLU A 177 -9.33 -6.67 5.87
CA GLU A 177 -10.68 -7.10 6.27
C GLU A 177 -10.69 -8.59 6.63
N ALA A 178 -10.04 -9.46 5.84
CA ALA A 178 -9.94 -10.89 6.13
C ALA A 178 -9.28 -11.16 7.49
N LEU A 179 -8.25 -10.40 7.86
CA LEU A 179 -7.59 -10.48 9.17
C LEU A 179 -8.47 -10.04 10.36
N GLN A 180 -9.64 -9.44 10.11
CA GLN A 180 -10.63 -9.10 11.14
C GLN A 180 -11.75 -10.16 11.24
N THR A 181 -11.77 -11.15 10.35
CA THR A 181 -12.82 -12.17 10.34
C THR A 181 -12.54 -13.31 11.32
N GLU A 182 -13.58 -14.11 11.59
CA GLU A 182 -13.46 -15.34 12.39
C GLU A 182 -12.51 -16.36 11.76
N ALA A 183 -12.27 -16.30 10.43
CA ALA A 183 -11.34 -17.19 9.75
C ALA A 183 -9.94 -17.14 10.36
N LEU A 184 -9.44 -15.94 10.71
CA LEU A 184 -8.17 -15.81 11.40
C LEU A 184 -8.22 -16.37 12.84
N GLN A 185 -9.33 -16.20 13.54
CA GLN A 185 -9.47 -16.68 14.92
C GLN A 185 -9.58 -18.20 15.02
N THR A 186 -10.09 -18.83 13.95
CA THR A 186 -10.22 -20.28 13.83
C THR A 186 -9.03 -20.93 13.12
N GLU A 187 -8.01 -20.15 12.79
CA GLU A 187 -6.80 -20.67 12.18
C GLU A 187 -6.11 -21.68 13.10
N PRO A 188 -5.91 -22.92 12.65
CA PRO A 188 -5.36 -23.96 13.52
C PRO A 188 -3.89 -23.69 13.83
N GLU A 189 -3.50 -23.94 15.08
CA GLU A 189 -2.10 -24.02 15.45
C GLU A 189 -1.58 -25.42 15.09
N ILE A 190 -0.75 -25.49 14.07
CA ILE A 190 -0.21 -26.77 13.59
C ILE A 190 1.12 -27.17 14.23
N LEU A 191 1.85 -26.17 14.79
CA LEU A 191 3.11 -26.46 15.47
C LEU A 191 2.86 -26.88 16.93
N PRO A 192 3.57 -27.92 17.39
CA PRO A 192 3.46 -28.35 18.79
C PRO A 192 3.87 -27.21 19.77
N PRO A 193 3.13 -27.03 20.88
CA PRO A 193 3.43 -25.98 21.87
C PRO A 193 4.88 -26.03 22.39
N ALA A 194 5.43 -27.23 22.55
CA ALA A 194 6.81 -27.41 22.98
C ALA A 194 7.82 -26.85 21.95
N LEU A 195 7.53 -26.97 20.65
CA LEU A 195 8.37 -26.41 19.58
C LEU A 195 8.27 -24.89 19.57
N LEU A 196 7.06 -24.34 19.66
CA LEU A 196 6.85 -22.90 19.74
C LEU A 196 7.65 -22.29 20.90
N ALA A 197 7.56 -22.87 22.08
CA ALA A 197 8.30 -22.40 23.25
C ALA A 197 9.82 -22.54 23.10
N LYS A 198 10.30 -23.71 22.60
CA LYS A 198 11.73 -23.98 22.43
C LYS A 198 12.39 -23.03 21.42
N ARG A 199 11.72 -22.73 20.31
CA ARG A 199 12.22 -21.86 19.25
C ARG A 199 11.77 -20.42 19.34
N LYS A 200 10.96 -20.07 20.34
CA LYS A 200 10.37 -18.74 20.55
C LYS A 200 9.60 -18.24 19.30
N LEU A 201 8.85 -19.14 18.66
CA LEU A 201 8.07 -18.83 17.48
C LEU A 201 6.74 -18.18 17.84
N LEU A 202 6.21 -17.36 16.93
CA LEU A 202 4.87 -16.79 17.03
C LEU A 202 3.81 -17.88 16.86
N GLY A 203 2.64 -17.71 17.48
CA GLY A 203 1.46 -18.49 17.13
C GLY A 203 0.94 -18.17 15.72
N SER A 204 0.16 -19.09 15.11
CA SER A 204 -0.32 -18.97 13.72
C SER A 204 -1.00 -17.63 13.44
N THR A 205 -1.94 -17.22 14.25
CA THR A 205 -2.68 -15.95 14.09
C THR A 205 -1.76 -14.73 14.14
N GLN A 206 -0.81 -14.71 15.06
CA GLN A 206 0.12 -13.59 15.22
C GLN A 206 1.13 -13.54 14.06
N ALA A 207 1.60 -14.70 13.60
CA ALA A 207 2.49 -14.80 12.45
C ALA A 207 1.81 -14.30 11.17
N LEU A 208 0.55 -14.68 10.91
CA LEU A 208 -0.21 -14.20 9.77
C LEU A 208 -0.36 -12.67 9.79
N ARG A 209 -0.69 -12.09 10.94
CA ARG A 209 -0.75 -10.61 11.07
C ARG A 209 0.59 -9.96 10.76
N GLY A 210 1.68 -10.47 11.32
CA GLY A 210 3.03 -9.94 11.14
C GLY A 210 3.56 -10.12 9.72
N LEU A 211 3.13 -11.15 8.99
CA LEU A 211 3.47 -11.36 7.59
C LEU A 211 2.72 -10.40 6.65
N HIS A 212 1.44 -10.14 6.90
CA HIS A 212 0.66 -9.27 6.04
C HIS A 212 0.83 -7.79 6.34
N PHE A 213 0.88 -7.41 7.61
CA PHE A 213 1.01 -6.01 8.03
C PHE A 213 1.98 -5.87 9.21
N PRO A 214 3.28 -6.12 9.00
CA PRO A 214 4.28 -6.04 10.07
C PRO A 214 4.37 -4.63 10.65
N ALA A 215 4.47 -4.53 11.96
CA ALA A 215 4.76 -3.26 12.64
C ALA A 215 6.21 -2.81 12.41
N GLY A 216 7.11 -3.75 12.12
CA GLY A 216 8.52 -3.49 11.83
C GLY A 216 9.25 -4.74 11.34
N LEU A 217 10.56 -4.60 11.10
CA LEU A 217 11.39 -5.69 10.60
C LEU A 217 11.42 -6.90 11.55
N ALA A 218 11.48 -6.66 12.85
CA ALA A 218 11.52 -7.73 13.85
C ALA A 218 10.27 -8.64 13.80
N GLU A 219 9.09 -8.04 13.64
CA GLU A 219 7.84 -8.81 13.52
C GLU A 219 7.77 -9.57 12.19
N LEU A 220 8.23 -8.94 11.11
CA LEU A 220 8.31 -9.59 9.80
C LEU A 220 9.25 -10.80 9.85
N ASP A 221 10.43 -10.66 10.44
CA ASP A 221 11.41 -11.74 10.55
C ASP A 221 10.88 -12.88 11.42
N ALA A 222 10.16 -12.56 12.51
CA ALA A 222 9.52 -13.56 13.36
C ALA A 222 8.43 -14.33 12.60
N GLY A 223 7.60 -13.65 11.78
CA GLY A 223 6.62 -14.28 10.92
C GLY A 223 7.26 -15.21 9.87
N LYS A 224 8.34 -14.76 9.22
CA LYS A 224 9.09 -15.59 8.25
C LYS A 224 9.75 -16.80 8.90
N ALA A 225 10.32 -16.65 10.10
CA ALA A 225 10.90 -17.77 10.85
C ALA A 225 9.85 -18.84 11.15
N ARG A 226 8.64 -18.41 11.52
CA ARG A 226 7.51 -19.33 11.73
C ARG A 226 7.16 -20.11 10.46
N LEU A 227 7.02 -19.46 9.31
CA LEU A 227 6.73 -20.14 8.04
C LEU A 227 7.80 -21.15 7.67
N ALA A 228 9.08 -20.82 7.84
CA ALA A 228 10.17 -21.74 7.57
C ALA A 228 10.07 -23.01 8.41
N ASP A 229 9.68 -22.90 9.68
CA ASP A 229 9.48 -24.09 10.54
C ASP A 229 8.25 -24.92 10.14
N GLU A 230 7.20 -24.31 9.57
CA GLU A 230 6.05 -25.04 9.05
C GLU A 230 6.38 -25.83 7.78
N GLU A 231 7.23 -25.31 6.90
CA GLU A 231 7.64 -25.99 5.66
C GLU A 231 8.51 -27.23 5.91
N PHE A 232 9.13 -27.36 7.10
CA PHE A 232 9.98 -28.49 7.48
C PHE A 232 9.23 -29.62 8.19
N MET A 233 7.92 -29.51 8.40
CA MET A 233 7.10 -30.56 9.04
C MET A 233 6.25 -31.32 8.05
#